data_8a456618846d86a37eed1d06c1df0f57
#
_entry.id   8a456618846d86a37eed1d06c1df0f57
#
_cell.length_a   1.000
_cell.length_b   1.000
_cell.length_c   1.000
_cell.angle_alpha   90.00
_cell.angle_beta   90.00
_cell.angle_gamma   90.00
#
_symmetry.space_group_name_H-M   'P 1'
#
loop_
_entity.id
_entity.type
_entity.pdbx_description
1 polymer ?
#
loop_
_entity_poly.entity_id
_entity_poly.type
_entity_poly.pdbx_seq_one_letter_code
_entity_poly.pdbx_strand_id
1 'polypeptide(L)'
;MSESLNSIRSRIESLGMDFRFVKTVKTGANGAERETWLLEYEGSRFIFVPGRKNVTLGWDTDKCPLGDGVLEGLQEEFSSGHGYYYEEELEDLKGDYQERIHEAEENGDSGKAEELRSELAEELALWNEDIEEKGYASWEGFLEKWNEHLSQCLSPLRAADIGDMIVEMDSRYLDEDAPSLEQAVLSLKQGPFTLPTEDEWEYLCNGGTRTLFRWGDTLSGVMTEIFNVGIVGKSEGNTILEQPNMLGLFIAYDSYKNEIIDNISYTKGGDGGCSLCGGDGAIYVLPCYTAFYREPADKRHLGLSKNYFCYRRIIRLPQ
;
A
#
# COMPACT_ATOMS: atom_id res chain seq x y z
N MET A 1 -14.69 -27.03 -12.58
CA MET A 1 -14.37 -28.30 -11.85
C MET A 1 -13.08 -28.05 -11.13
N SER A 2 -13.00 -28.25 -9.81
CA SER A 2 -11.75 -28.17 -9.08
C SER A 2 -10.84 -29.31 -9.54
N GLU A 3 -9.62 -28.99 -9.96
CA GLU A 3 -8.62 -29.98 -10.27
C GLU A 3 -8.37 -30.88 -9.03
N SER A 4 -8.15 -32.17 -9.23
CA SER A 4 -7.89 -33.05 -8.10
C SER A 4 -6.53 -32.75 -7.50
N LEU A 5 -6.40 -32.83 -6.17
CA LEU A 5 -5.13 -32.64 -5.46
C LEU A 5 -4.01 -33.55 -6.04
N ASN A 6 -4.35 -34.73 -6.56
CA ASN A 6 -3.37 -35.63 -7.19
C ASN A 6 -2.80 -35.08 -8.50
N SER A 7 -3.63 -34.39 -9.31
CA SER A 7 -3.17 -33.73 -10.53
C SER A 7 -2.21 -32.59 -10.23
N ILE A 8 -2.52 -31.76 -9.24
CA ILE A 8 -1.63 -30.68 -8.79
C ILE A 8 -0.30 -31.25 -8.30
N ARG A 9 -0.34 -32.32 -7.54
CA ARG A 9 0.88 -33.00 -7.05
C ARG A 9 1.78 -33.45 -8.19
N SER A 10 1.22 -34.12 -9.19
CA SER A 10 1.98 -34.57 -10.36
C SER A 10 2.63 -33.44 -11.13
N ARG A 11 1.94 -32.28 -11.23
CA ARG A 11 2.48 -31.07 -11.88
C ARG A 11 3.64 -30.48 -11.09
N ILE A 12 3.55 -30.46 -9.75
CA ILE A 12 4.64 -29.99 -8.87
C ILE A 12 5.85 -30.95 -8.97
N GLU A 13 5.63 -32.26 -8.92
CA GLU A 13 6.68 -33.27 -9.06
C GLU A 13 7.39 -33.19 -10.44
N SER A 14 6.64 -32.81 -11.49
CA SER A 14 7.20 -32.65 -12.84
C SER A 14 8.19 -31.48 -12.98
N LEU A 15 8.20 -30.53 -12.02
CA LEU A 15 9.20 -29.45 -11.99
C LEU A 15 10.62 -29.96 -11.73
N GLY A 16 10.78 -31.20 -11.24
CA GLY A 16 12.10 -31.76 -10.89
C GLY A 16 12.76 -31.04 -9.71
N MET A 17 11.99 -30.36 -8.88
CA MET A 17 12.44 -29.64 -7.70
C MET A 17 12.02 -30.37 -6.43
N ASP A 18 12.87 -30.33 -5.40
CA ASP A 18 12.63 -31.02 -4.12
C ASP A 18 11.70 -30.21 -3.20
N PHE A 19 10.46 -29.94 -3.67
CA PHE A 19 9.42 -29.36 -2.84
C PHE A 19 8.90 -30.39 -1.83
N ARG A 20 9.06 -30.10 -0.55
CA ARG A 20 8.52 -30.89 0.52
C ARG A 20 7.09 -30.48 0.86
N PHE A 21 6.14 -31.39 0.74
CA PHE A 21 4.78 -31.15 1.26
C PHE A 21 4.82 -31.08 2.80
N VAL A 22 4.28 -30.00 3.36
CA VAL A 22 4.20 -29.80 4.82
C VAL A 22 2.83 -30.22 5.34
N LYS A 23 1.77 -29.61 4.83
CA LYS A 23 0.38 -29.89 5.22
C LYS A 23 -0.61 -29.25 4.24
N THR A 24 -1.84 -29.70 4.30
CA THR A 24 -2.97 -28.96 3.72
C THR A 24 -3.36 -27.81 4.66
N VAL A 25 -3.59 -26.65 4.11
CA VAL A 25 -4.05 -25.46 4.83
C VAL A 25 -5.35 -24.95 4.24
N LYS A 26 -6.19 -24.36 5.07
CA LYS A 26 -7.39 -23.69 4.62
C LYS A 26 -7.07 -22.22 4.39
N THR A 27 -7.48 -21.72 3.25
CA THR A 27 -7.38 -20.32 2.86
C THR A 27 -8.75 -19.85 2.39
N GLY A 28 -9.00 -18.54 2.40
CA GLY A 28 -10.26 -17.98 1.96
C GLY A 28 -10.79 -16.90 2.87
N ALA A 29 -11.83 -16.21 2.44
CA ALA A 29 -12.53 -15.17 3.18
C ALA A 29 -14.05 -15.30 2.95
N ASN A 30 -14.85 -14.71 3.85
CA ASN A 30 -16.30 -14.56 3.72
C ASN A 30 -17.06 -15.89 3.46
N GLY A 31 -16.62 -16.98 4.11
CA GLY A 31 -17.28 -18.28 4.00
C GLY A 31 -16.92 -19.10 2.76
N ALA A 32 -16.05 -18.59 1.89
CA ALA A 32 -15.49 -19.33 0.77
C ALA A 32 -14.12 -19.89 1.13
N GLU A 33 -14.10 -20.91 2.01
CA GLU A 33 -12.87 -21.61 2.35
C GLU A 33 -12.44 -22.52 1.19
N ARG A 34 -11.12 -22.57 0.97
CA ARG A 34 -10.47 -23.45 0.02
C ARG A 34 -9.32 -24.18 0.73
N GLU A 35 -9.16 -25.44 0.41
CA GLU A 35 -7.98 -26.18 0.81
C GLU A 35 -6.88 -26.01 -0.24
N THR A 36 -5.66 -25.74 0.22
CA THR A 36 -4.46 -25.63 -0.59
C THR A 36 -3.27 -26.26 0.12
N TRP A 37 -2.13 -26.33 -0.56
CA TRP A 37 -0.95 -26.99 -0.04
C TRP A 37 0.10 -25.99 0.41
N LEU A 38 0.56 -26.20 1.64
CA LEU A 38 1.79 -25.61 2.16
C LEU A 38 2.96 -26.51 1.80
N LEU A 39 3.90 -25.93 1.10
CA LEU A 39 5.12 -26.56 0.63
C LEU A 39 6.33 -25.87 1.25
N GLU A 40 7.46 -26.58 1.30
CA GLU A 40 8.75 -26.02 1.70
C GLU A 40 9.80 -26.35 0.65
N TYR A 41 10.64 -25.37 0.34
CA TYR A 41 11.80 -25.52 -0.53
C TYR A 41 12.94 -24.64 0.00
N GLU A 42 14.09 -25.25 0.28
CA GLU A 42 15.30 -24.58 0.81
C GLU A 42 15.01 -23.66 2.03
N GLY A 43 14.17 -24.14 2.96
CA GLY A 43 13.82 -23.43 4.18
C GLY A 43 12.76 -22.33 4.01
N SER A 44 12.32 -22.03 2.78
CA SER A 44 11.24 -21.10 2.50
C SER A 44 9.91 -21.82 2.37
N ARG A 45 8.83 -21.14 2.81
CA ARG A 45 7.45 -21.63 2.70
C ARG A 45 6.79 -21.14 1.42
N PHE A 46 6.13 -22.04 0.73
CA PHE A 46 5.40 -21.79 -0.50
C PHE A 46 3.96 -22.29 -0.36
N ILE A 47 3.08 -21.68 -1.12
CA ILE A 47 1.68 -22.10 -1.19
C ILE A 47 1.27 -22.28 -2.65
N PHE A 48 0.42 -23.28 -2.91
CA PHE A 48 -0.21 -23.42 -4.22
C PHE A 48 -1.37 -22.43 -4.34
N VAL A 49 -1.32 -21.60 -5.36
CA VAL A 49 -2.38 -20.62 -5.70
C VAL A 49 -2.98 -21.03 -7.04
N PRO A 50 -4.25 -21.45 -7.06
CA PRO A 50 -4.92 -21.77 -8.32
C PRO A 50 -5.21 -20.53 -9.12
N GLY A 51 -5.02 -20.64 -10.42
CA GLY A 51 -5.35 -19.60 -11.37
C GLY A 51 -6.86 -19.38 -11.53
N ARG A 52 -7.18 -18.29 -12.21
CA ARG A 52 -8.55 -17.92 -12.53
C ARG A 52 -8.61 -17.22 -13.89
N LYS A 53 -9.65 -17.52 -14.67
CA LYS A 53 -9.89 -16.85 -15.96
C LYS A 53 -10.68 -15.57 -15.79
N ASN A 54 -10.41 -14.61 -16.67
CA ASN A 54 -11.14 -13.35 -16.77
C ASN A 54 -11.23 -12.61 -15.41
N VAL A 55 -10.09 -12.49 -14.70
CA VAL A 55 -10.02 -11.75 -13.42
C VAL A 55 -10.00 -10.26 -13.73
N THR A 56 -10.90 -9.51 -13.11
CA THR A 56 -10.86 -8.05 -13.18
C THR A 56 -9.80 -7.53 -12.21
N LEU A 57 -8.84 -6.77 -12.72
CA LEU A 57 -7.70 -6.19 -12.02
C LEU A 57 -7.67 -4.68 -12.24
N GLY A 58 -6.84 -3.99 -11.45
CA GLY A 58 -6.75 -2.55 -11.53
C GLY A 58 -7.94 -1.84 -10.87
N TRP A 59 -7.87 -0.52 -10.80
CA TRP A 59 -8.88 0.35 -10.22
C TRP A 59 -9.14 1.55 -11.12
N ASP A 60 -10.37 2.00 -11.13
CA ASP A 60 -10.83 3.17 -11.87
C ASP A 60 -11.79 3.90 -10.93
N THR A 61 -11.38 5.05 -10.43
CA THR A 61 -12.13 5.80 -9.40
C THR A 61 -13.54 6.19 -9.84
N ASP A 62 -13.75 6.35 -11.15
CA ASP A 62 -15.07 6.66 -11.70
C ASP A 62 -16.00 5.44 -11.78
N LYS A 63 -15.43 4.23 -11.93
CA LYS A 63 -16.17 2.98 -12.13
C LYS A 63 -16.19 2.06 -10.94
N CYS A 64 -15.24 2.25 -10.03
CA CYS A 64 -15.07 1.45 -8.83
C CYS A 64 -15.24 2.38 -7.62
N PRO A 65 -16.47 2.65 -7.17
CA PRO A 65 -16.68 3.49 -6.01
C PRO A 65 -16.05 2.86 -4.77
N LEU A 66 -15.61 3.71 -3.86
CA LEU A 66 -15.12 3.26 -2.54
C LEU A 66 -16.26 2.61 -1.77
N GLY A 67 -15.97 1.55 -1.05
CA GLY A 67 -16.93 0.92 -0.14
C GLY A 67 -17.28 1.81 1.05
N ASP A 68 -18.47 1.66 1.59
CA ASP A 68 -18.98 2.48 2.69
C ASP A 68 -18.03 2.49 3.91
N GLY A 69 -17.46 1.35 4.28
CA GLY A 69 -16.53 1.26 5.41
C GLY A 69 -15.16 1.90 5.15
N VAL A 70 -14.77 2.13 3.89
CA VAL A 70 -13.60 2.94 3.53
C VAL A 70 -13.94 4.41 3.67
N LEU A 71 -15.10 4.84 3.14
CA LEU A 71 -15.56 6.23 3.25
C LEU A 71 -15.75 6.66 4.70
N GLU A 72 -16.39 5.81 5.53
CA GLU A 72 -16.54 6.06 6.97
C GLU A 72 -15.18 6.26 7.65
N GLY A 73 -14.23 5.35 7.42
CA GLY A 73 -12.91 5.46 8.03
C GLY A 73 -12.10 6.67 7.54
N LEU A 74 -12.21 7.04 6.27
CA LEU A 74 -11.59 8.26 5.75
C LEU A 74 -12.22 9.52 6.37
N GLN A 75 -13.53 9.51 6.59
CA GLN A 75 -14.23 10.63 7.22
C GLN A 75 -13.90 10.76 8.70
N GLU A 76 -13.73 9.66 9.42
CA GLU A 76 -13.24 9.65 10.80
C GLU A 76 -11.83 10.26 10.88
N GLU A 77 -10.91 9.86 10.01
CA GLU A 77 -9.55 10.41 9.94
C GLU A 77 -9.55 11.90 9.57
N PHE A 78 -10.33 12.29 8.57
CA PHE A 78 -10.49 13.71 8.20
C PHE A 78 -10.99 14.54 9.37
N SER A 79 -12.00 14.07 10.11
CA SER A 79 -12.60 14.80 11.21
C SER A 79 -11.73 14.84 12.47
N SER A 80 -10.99 13.76 12.76
CA SER A 80 -10.19 13.64 13.98
C SER A 80 -8.74 14.10 13.82
N GLY A 81 -8.18 13.95 12.63
CA GLY A 81 -6.79 14.25 12.35
C GLY A 81 -6.59 15.59 11.64
N HIS A 82 -7.09 15.68 10.43
CA HIS A 82 -6.76 16.82 9.57
C HIS A 82 -7.59 18.08 9.87
N GLY A 83 -8.89 17.94 10.06
CA GLY A 83 -9.74 19.10 10.41
C GLY A 83 -9.31 19.75 11.72
N TYR A 84 -9.02 18.91 12.74
CA TYR A 84 -8.61 19.38 14.05
C TYR A 84 -7.23 20.05 14.03
N TYR A 85 -6.21 19.44 13.42
CA TYR A 85 -4.86 20.00 13.37
C TYR A 85 -4.81 21.31 12.59
N TYR A 86 -5.52 21.41 11.47
CA TYR A 86 -5.56 22.64 10.69
C TYR A 86 -6.29 23.78 11.42
N GLU A 87 -7.37 23.50 12.14
CA GLU A 87 -8.06 24.51 12.95
C GLU A 87 -7.21 24.97 14.14
N GLU A 88 -6.55 24.05 14.86
CA GLU A 88 -5.69 24.35 16.00
C GLU A 88 -4.46 25.17 15.58
N GLU A 89 -3.73 24.72 14.57
CA GLU A 89 -2.56 25.46 14.04
C GLU A 89 -2.95 26.86 13.50
N LEU A 90 -4.10 26.99 12.87
CA LEU A 90 -4.62 28.28 12.41
C LEU A 90 -4.99 29.21 13.58
N GLU A 91 -5.56 28.68 14.65
CA GLU A 91 -5.87 29.42 15.87
C GLU A 91 -4.60 29.87 16.58
N ASP A 92 -3.58 29.01 16.67
CA ASP A 92 -2.29 29.31 17.25
C ASP A 92 -1.55 30.39 16.45
N LEU A 93 -1.52 30.30 15.11
CA LEU A 93 -0.96 31.32 14.24
C LEU A 93 -1.63 32.68 14.47
N LYS A 94 -2.96 32.74 14.46
CA LYS A 94 -3.70 33.96 14.72
C LYS A 94 -3.42 34.53 16.12
N GLY A 95 -3.35 33.64 17.12
CA GLY A 95 -3.07 34.00 18.51
C GLY A 95 -1.71 34.65 18.69
N ASP A 96 -0.64 34.06 18.12
CA ASP A 96 0.71 34.62 18.16
C ASP A 96 0.79 36.01 17.54
N TYR A 97 0.21 36.18 16.36
CA TYR A 97 0.19 37.50 15.72
C TYR A 97 -0.65 38.52 16.49
N GLN A 98 -1.78 38.12 17.07
CA GLN A 98 -2.62 39.03 17.89
C GLN A 98 -1.86 39.51 19.14
N GLU A 99 -1.11 38.63 19.81
CA GLU A 99 -0.29 38.99 20.97
C GLU A 99 0.81 40.00 20.57
N ARG A 100 1.55 39.73 19.52
CA ARG A 100 2.61 40.60 18.99
C ARG A 100 2.06 41.97 18.51
N ILE A 101 0.90 42.01 17.88
CA ILE A 101 0.25 43.25 17.47
C ILE A 101 -0.15 44.06 18.70
N HIS A 102 -0.73 43.42 19.72
CA HIS A 102 -1.13 44.08 20.96
C HIS A 102 0.09 44.68 21.70
N GLU A 103 1.18 43.96 21.81
CA GLU A 103 2.43 44.45 22.38
C GLU A 103 2.97 45.69 21.63
N ALA A 104 2.94 45.67 20.30
CA ALA A 104 3.37 46.82 19.49
C ALA A 104 2.48 48.04 19.73
N GLU A 105 1.16 47.87 19.85
CA GLU A 105 0.19 48.91 20.16
C GLU A 105 0.39 49.51 21.56
N GLU A 106 0.60 48.68 22.59
CA GLU A 106 0.89 49.12 23.95
C GLU A 106 2.17 49.91 24.04
N ASN A 107 3.17 49.58 23.22
CA ASN A 107 4.45 50.31 23.12
C ASN A 107 4.36 51.58 22.26
N GLY A 108 3.19 51.88 21.69
CA GLY A 108 2.96 53.04 20.84
C GLY A 108 3.58 52.93 19.43
N ASP A 109 3.99 51.75 19.03
CA ASP A 109 4.62 51.47 17.72
C ASP A 109 3.54 51.06 16.70
N SER A 110 2.77 52.03 16.24
CA SER A 110 1.69 51.81 15.26
C SER A 110 2.24 51.33 13.90
N GLY A 111 3.49 51.65 13.56
CA GLY A 111 4.11 51.16 12.32
C GLY A 111 4.37 49.68 12.38
N LYS A 112 4.90 49.15 13.49
CA LYS A 112 5.12 47.74 13.68
C LYS A 112 3.81 46.95 13.78
N ALA A 113 2.80 47.51 14.42
CA ALA A 113 1.48 46.86 14.48
C ALA A 113 0.85 46.69 13.09
N GLU A 114 1.00 47.68 12.19
CA GLU A 114 0.48 47.58 10.82
C GLU A 114 1.29 46.58 9.97
N GLU A 115 2.62 46.52 10.13
CA GLU A 115 3.47 45.54 9.49
C GLU A 115 3.05 44.12 9.89
N LEU A 116 2.85 43.84 11.18
CA LEU A 116 2.41 42.54 11.68
C LEU A 116 1.04 42.12 11.17
N ARG A 117 0.11 43.08 11.01
CA ARG A 117 -1.20 42.80 10.38
C ARG A 117 -1.06 42.40 8.91
N SER A 118 -0.15 43.06 8.18
CA SER A 118 0.13 42.71 6.79
C SER A 118 0.77 41.32 6.66
N GLU A 119 1.76 41.02 7.52
CA GLU A 119 2.39 39.70 7.60
C GLU A 119 1.34 38.61 7.88
N LEU A 120 0.48 38.82 8.89
CA LEU A 120 -0.58 37.85 9.19
C LEU A 120 -1.52 37.64 8.00
N ALA A 121 -1.89 38.71 7.30
CA ALA A 121 -2.77 38.57 6.13
C ALA A 121 -2.11 37.77 4.99
N GLU A 122 -0.81 37.95 4.77
CA GLU A 122 -0.03 37.18 3.79
C GLU A 122 0.08 35.69 4.21
N GLU A 123 0.37 35.42 5.48
CA GLU A 123 0.44 34.05 5.98
C GLU A 123 -0.92 33.34 5.94
N LEU A 124 -2.01 34.02 6.28
CA LEU A 124 -3.35 33.47 6.17
C LEU A 124 -3.76 33.19 4.71
N ALA A 125 -3.29 33.99 3.76
CA ALA A 125 -3.54 33.75 2.34
C ALA A 125 -2.80 32.47 1.87
N LEU A 126 -1.53 32.31 2.25
CA LEU A 126 -0.75 31.09 1.95
C LEU A 126 -1.36 29.87 2.62
N TRP A 127 -1.79 29.98 3.86
CA TRP A 127 -2.48 28.92 4.58
C TRP A 127 -3.77 28.46 3.88
N ASN A 128 -4.60 29.40 3.45
CA ASN A 128 -5.82 29.08 2.73
C ASN A 128 -5.53 28.42 1.38
N GLU A 129 -4.49 28.87 0.67
CA GLU A 129 -4.06 28.24 -0.59
C GLU A 129 -3.60 26.79 -0.36
N ASP A 130 -2.83 26.52 0.69
CA ASP A 130 -2.40 25.16 1.05
C ASP A 130 -3.58 24.25 1.43
N ILE A 131 -4.54 24.75 2.20
CA ILE A 131 -5.77 24.03 2.56
C ILE A 131 -6.60 23.68 1.31
N GLU A 132 -6.76 24.62 0.39
CA GLU A 132 -7.50 24.40 -0.86
C GLU A 132 -6.76 23.41 -1.77
N GLU A 133 -5.43 23.56 -1.91
CA GLU A 133 -4.61 22.66 -2.72
C GLU A 133 -4.67 21.21 -2.22
N LYS A 134 -4.65 21.01 -0.91
CA LYS A 134 -4.75 19.70 -0.28
C LYS A 134 -6.19 19.17 -0.13
N GLY A 135 -7.18 20.01 -0.41
CA GLY A 135 -8.60 19.65 -0.27
C GLY A 135 -9.14 19.63 1.15
N TYR A 136 -8.40 20.14 2.14
CA TYR A 136 -8.80 20.09 3.56
C TYR A 136 -9.85 21.13 3.95
N ALA A 137 -10.23 22.04 3.04
CA ALA A 137 -11.29 23.01 3.26
C ALA A 137 -12.68 22.36 3.45
N SER A 138 -12.90 21.15 2.93
CA SER A 138 -14.15 20.40 3.07
C SER A 138 -13.93 18.92 2.87
N TRP A 139 -14.85 18.10 3.42
CA TRP A 139 -14.85 16.65 3.17
C TRP A 139 -14.92 16.30 1.68
N GLU A 140 -15.75 16.99 0.94
CA GLU A 140 -15.91 16.80 -0.50
C GLU A 140 -14.60 17.12 -1.25
N GLY A 141 -13.95 18.23 -0.91
CA GLY A 141 -12.66 18.63 -1.48
C GLY A 141 -11.56 17.61 -1.17
N PHE A 142 -11.50 17.15 0.09
CA PHE A 142 -10.57 16.11 0.51
C PHE A 142 -10.79 14.81 -0.27
N LEU A 143 -12.01 14.34 -0.40
CA LEU A 143 -12.34 13.12 -1.12
C LEU A 143 -12.02 13.23 -2.62
N GLU A 144 -12.26 14.41 -3.22
CA GLU A 144 -11.89 14.69 -4.61
C GLU A 144 -10.37 14.58 -4.80
N LYS A 145 -9.57 15.24 -3.94
CA LYS A 145 -8.10 15.16 -3.98
C LYS A 145 -7.57 13.76 -3.74
N TRP A 146 -8.16 13.04 -2.81
CA TRP A 146 -7.78 11.66 -2.56
C TRP A 146 -8.08 10.75 -3.75
N ASN A 147 -9.24 10.90 -4.41
CA ASN A 147 -9.58 10.19 -5.65
C ASN A 147 -8.65 10.56 -6.82
N GLU A 148 -8.27 11.83 -6.94
CA GLU A 148 -7.24 12.27 -7.91
C GLU A 148 -5.92 11.54 -7.65
N HIS A 149 -5.47 11.49 -6.40
CA HIS A 149 -4.25 10.78 -6.00
C HIS A 149 -4.33 9.28 -6.33
N LEU A 150 -5.44 8.61 -5.97
CA LEU A 150 -5.66 7.21 -6.33
C LEU A 150 -5.59 6.99 -7.85
N SER A 151 -6.19 7.87 -8.65
CA SER A 151 -6.19 7.75 -10.11
C SER A 151 -4.79 7.82 -10.72
N GLN A 152 -3.85 8.51 -10.05
CA GLN A 152 -2.46 8.67 -10.49
C GLN A 152 -1.57 7.49 -10.10
N CYS A 153 -1.83 6.89 -8.92
CA CYS A 153 -0.95 5.88 -8.35
C CYS A 153 -1.47 4.43 -8.49
N LEU A 154 -2.74 4.24 -8.85
CA LEU A 154 -3.28 2.90 -9.04
C LEU A 154 -3.20 2.42 -10.49
N SER A 155 -3.08 1.11 -10.68
CA SER A 155 -3.09 0.48 -11.99
C SER A 155 -4.46 0.59 -12.66
N PRO A 156 -4.53 0.75 -13.99
CA PRO A 156 -5.79 0.92 -14.70
C PRO A 156 -6.63 -0.37 -14.69
N LEU A 157 -7.95 -0.18 -14.75
CA LEU A 157 -8.91 -1.28 -14.81
C LEU A 157 -8.69 -2.14 -16.07
N ARG A 158 -8.58 -3.45 -15.89
CA ARG A 158 -8.35 -4.42 -16.95
C ARG A 158 -8.81 -5.82 -16.55
N ALA A 159 -8.84 -6.74 -17.49
CA ALA A 159 -9.08 -8.15 -17.24
C ALA A 159 -7.90 -9.00 -17.69
N ALA A 160 -7.57 -10.04 -16.92
CA ALA A 160 -6.47 -10.96 -17.24
C ALA A 160 -6.83 -12.42 -16.90
N ASP A 161 -6.15 -13.33 -17.57
CA ASP A 161 -6.14 -14.74 -17.24
C ASP A 161 -4.94 -15.07 -16.38
N ILE A 162 -5.17 -15.57 -15.18
CA ILE A 162 -4.12 -15.96 -14.24
C ILE A 162 -3.97 -17.48 -14.26
N GLY A 163 -2.73 -17.96 -14.41
CA GLY A 163 -2.40 -19.38 -14.34
C GLY A 163 -2.23 -19.89 -12.91
N ASP A 164 -2.17 -21.20 -12.75
CA ASP A 164 -1.81 -21.82 -11.47
C ASP A 164 -0.34 -21.54 -11.11
N MET A 165 -0.07 -21.27 -9.85
CA MET A 165 1.25 -20.91 -9.37
C MET A 165 1.60 -21.59 -8.04
N ILE A 166 2.90 -21.83 -7.83
CA ILE A 166 3.49 -22.01 -6.51
C ILE A 166 4.12 -20.68 -6.13
N VAL A 167 3.75 -20.15 -4.98
CA VAL A 167 4.08 -18.79 -4.56
C VAL A 167 4.73 -18.78 -3.20
N GLU A 168 5.87 -18.13 -3.05
CA GLU A 168 6.51 -17.90 -1.75
C GLU A 168 5.58 -17.10 -0.84
N MET A 169 5.36 -17.58 0.39
CA MET A 169 4.32 -17.01 1.27
C MET A 169 4.65 -15.61 1.72
N ASP A 170 5.92 -15.31 1.95
CA ASP A 170 6.40 -13.99 2.32
C ASP A 170 7.45 -13.50 1.33
N SER A 171 7.57 -12.19 1.17
CA SER A 171 8.60 -11.58 0.35
C SER A 171 9.95 -11.61 1.08
N ARG A 172 11.03 -11.70 0.30
CA ARG A 172 12.42 -11.68 0.77
C ARG A 172 13.05 -10.34 0.43
N TYR A 173 13.82 -9.78 1.35
CA TYR A 173 14.66 -8.63 1.01
C TYR A 173 15.76 -9.03 0.01
N LEU A 174 16.24 -8.04 -0.74
CA LEU A 174 17.44 -8.22 -1.56
C LEU A 174 18.63 -8.58 -0.67
N ASP A 175 19.50 -9.47 -1.16
CA ASP A 175 20.72 -9.83 -0.44
C ASP A 175 21.73 -8.66 -0.43
N GLU A 176 21.75 -7.89 -1.52
CA GLU A 176 22.62 -6.73 -1.74
C GLU A 176 21.84 -5.58 -2.38
N ASP A 177 22.36 -4.36 -2.25
CA ASP A 177 21.81 -3.20 -2.94
C ASP A 177 21.95 -3.38 -4.47
N ALA A 178 20.90 -3.00 -5.21
CA ALA A 178 20.93 -3.07 -6.67
C ALA A 178 21.04 -1.68 -7.29
N PRO A 179 21.84 -1.52 -8.37
CA PRO A 179 22.04 -0.21 -9.00
C PRO A 179 20.80 0.34 -9.69
N SER A 180 19.91 -0.54 -10.15
CA SER A 180 18.66 -0.16 -10.81
C SER A 180 17.61 -1.28 -10.70
N LEU A 181 16.34 -0.94 -10.90
CA LEU A 181 15.25 -1.90 -10.95
C LEU A 181 15.43 -2.92 -12.08
N GLU A 182 15.89 -2.48 -13.25
CA GLU A 182 16.17 -3.37 -14.38
C GLU A 182 17.19 -4.46 -14.03
N GLN A 183 18.31 -4.06 -13.39
CA GLN A 183 19.33 -5.01 -12.98
C GLN A 183 18.82 -5.97 -11.88
N ALA A 184 18.05 -5.46 -10.92
CA ALA A 184 17.42 -6.30 -9.92
C ALA A 184 16.48 -7.33 -10.56
N VAL A 185 15.56 -6.92 -11.42
CA VAL A 185 14.64 -7.81 -12.14
C VAL A 185 15.38 -8.88 -12.94
N LEU A 186 16.43 -8.52 -13.63
CA LEU A 186 17.24 -9.48 -14.40
C LEU A 186 17.97 -10.48 -13.50
N SER A 187 18.52 -10.02 -12.38
CA SER A 187 19.25 -10.87 -11.43
C SER A 187 18.35 -11.87 -10.70
N LEU A 188 17.10 -11.48 -10.44
CA LEU A 188 16.13 -12.28 -9.69
C LEU A 188 15.42 -13.36 -10.52
N LYS A 189 15.52 -13.31 -11.84
CA LYS A 189 14.95 -14.31 -12.78
C LYS A 189 15.92 -15.43 -13.06
N GLN A 190 16.43 -16.08 -12.02
CA GLN A 190 17.39 -17.17 -12.18
C GLN A 190 16.77 -18.53 -11.84
N GLY A 191 17.06 -19.52 -12.68
CA GLY A 191 16.58 -20.90 -12.49
C GLY A 191 15.08 -21.05 -12.76
N PRO A 192 14.40 -21.94 -12.02
CA PRO A 192 12.98 -22.23 -12.22
C PRO A 192 12.06 -21.16 -11.61
N PHE A 193 12.59 -20.32 -10.72
CA PHE A 193 11.85 -19.22 -10.11
C PHE A 193 11.81 -17.98 -11.01
N THR A 194 10.72 -17.26 -10.92
CA THR A 194 10.54 -15.97 -11.58
C THR A 194 9.82 -15.00 -10.65
N LEU A 195 9.69 -13.76 -11.09
CA LEU A 195 8.88 -12.74 -10.41
C LEU A 195 7.43 -12.75 -10.92
N PRO A 196 6.45 -12.39 -10.11
CA PRO A 196 5.09 -12.20 -10.57
C PRO A 196 5.02 -11.02 -11.55
N THR A 197 4.22 -11.15 -12.59
CA THR A 197 3.78 -9.97 -13.37
C THR A 197 2.87 -9.09 -12.51
N GLU A 198 2.55 -7.88 -12.98
CA GLU A 198 1.59 -7.02 -12.29
C GLU A 198 0.23 -7.71 -12.11
N ASP A 199 -0.27 -8.36 -13.16
CA ASP A 199 -1.55 -9.07 -13.11
C ASP A 199 -1.55 -10.17 -12.07
N GLU A 200 -0.48 -10.96 -12.02
CA GLU A 200 -0.31 -12.01 -11.03
C GLU A 200 -0.18 -11.44 -9.63
N TRP A 201 0.62 -10.38 -9.44
CA TRP A 201 0.80 -9.76 -8.12
C TRP A 201 -0.52 -9.20 -7.56
N GLU A 202 -1.30 -8.49 -8.38
CA GLU A 202 -2.61 -7.97 -7.97
C GLU A 202 -3.59 -9.09 -7.61
N TYR A 203 -3.59 -10.15 -8.40
CA TYR A 203 -4.38 -11.34 -8.07
C TYR A 203 -3.89 -12.00 -6.76
N LEU A 204 -2.59 -12.13 -6.56
CA LEU A 204 -2.00 -12.66 -5.34
C LEU A 204 -2.33 -11.80 -4.12
N CYS A 205 -2.42 -10.49 -4.27
CA CYS A 205 -2.77 -9.58 -3.20
C CYS A 205 -4.24 -9.69 -2.79
N ASN A 206 -5.18 -9.59 -3.75
CA ASN A 206 -6.63 -9.53 -3.48
C ASN A 206 -7.39 -10.84 -3.71
N GLY A 207 -6.75 -11.89 -4.21
CA GLY A 207 -7.44 -13.14 -4.52
C GLY A 207 -8.53 -13.01 -5.59
N GLY A 208 -8.53 -11.92 -6.36
CA GLY A 208 -9.54 -11.60 -7.38
C GLY A 208 -10.85 -11.05 -6.79
N THR A 209 -10.83 -10.50 -5.56
CA THR A 209 -11.91 -9.66 -5.02
C THR A 209 -11.89 -8.29 -5.68
N ARG A 210 -12.96 -7.52 -5.51
CA ARG A 210 -13.07 -6.13 -6.00
C ARG A 210 -13.01 -5.10 -4.88
N THR A 211 -12.48 -5.49 -3.72
CA THR A 211 -12.20 -4.58 -2.60
C THR A 211 -10.92 -3.78 -2.87
N LEU A 212 -10.84 -2.57 -2.37
CA LEU A 212 -9.64 -1.74 -2.54
C LEU A 212 -8.46 -2.36 -1.78
N PHE A 213 -8.69 -2.83 -0.57
CA PHE A 213 -7.68 -3.45 0.28
C PHE A 213 -7.78 -4.97 0.30
N ARG A 214 -6.66 -5.64 0.60
CA ARG A 214 -6.58 -7.11 0.70
C ARG A 214 -7.43 -7.71 1.82
N TRP A 215 -7.83 -6.92 2.80
CA TRP A 215 -8.68 -7.33 3.93
C TRP A 215 -10.15 -6.97 3.76
N GLY A 216 -10.53 -6.23 2.72
CA GLY A 216 -11.91 -5.82 2.45
C GLY A 216 -12.07 -4.31 2.31
N ASP A 217 -13.28 -3.83 2.56
CA ASP A 217 -13.68 -2.44 2.39
C ASP A 217 -13.94 -1.76 3.75
N THR A 218 -12.99 -1.86 4.68
CA THR A 218 -13.05 -1.16 5.97
C THR A 218 -11.70 -0.59 6.36
N LEU A 219 -11.70 0.56 7.01
CA LEU A 219 -10.53 1.16 7.64
C LEU A 219 -10.61 1.18 9.16
N SER A 220 -11.72 0.71 9.76
CA SER A 220 -11.91 0.70 11.20
C SER A 220 -10.76 -0.02 11.92
N GLY A 221 -10.03 0.71 12.75
CA GLY A 221 -8.85 0.23 13.49
C GLY A 221 -7.57 0.08 12.65
N VAL A 222 -7.65 0.06 11.32
CA VAL A 222 -6.49 -0.16 10.45
C VAL A 222 -5.53 1.03 10.48
N MET A 223 -6.05 2.26 10.53
CA MET A 223 -5.24 3.48 10.60
C MET A 223 -4.34 3.48 11.84
N THR A 224 -4.88 3.15 12.99
CA THR A 224 -4.11 3.00 14.23
C THR A 224 -3.02 1.93 14.10
N GLU A 225 -3.32 0.81 13.42
CA GLU A 225 -2.34 -0.24 13.16
C GLU A 225 -1.21 0.24 12.25
N ILE A 226 -1.52 0.97 11.16
CA ILE A 226 -0.53 1.54 10.25
C ILE A 226 0.44 2.45 11.01
N PHE A 227 -0.09 3.35 11.87
CA PHE A 227 0.74 4.21 12.70
C PHE A 227 1.61 3.40 13.68
N ASN A 228 1.04 2.43 14.37
CA ASN A 228 1.78 1.63 15.34
C ASN A 228 2.88 0.78 14.69
N VAL A 229 2.62 0.16 13.55
CA VAL A 229 3.63 -0.62 12.80
C VAL A 229 4.72 0.28 12.27
N GLY A 230 4.38 1.44 11.72
CA GLY A 230 5.33 2.40 11.16
C GLY A 230 6.23 3.08 12.21
N ILE A 231 5.68 3.44 13.37
CA ILE A 231 6.41 4.22 14.39
C ILE A 231 7.07 3.32 15.43
N VAL A 232 6.43 2.25 15.85
CA VAL A 232 6.87 1.40 16.98
C VAL A 232 7.60 0.14 16.51
N GLY A 233 7.47 -0.23 15.23
CA GLY A 233 8.19 -1.35 14.62
C GLY A 233 7.78 -2.73 15.13
N LYS A 234 6.74 -2.83 15.94
CA LYS A 234 6.16 -4.11 16.41
C LYS A 234 4.70 -3.90 16.75
N SER A 235 3.84 -4.68 16.15
CA SER A 235 2.53 -4.96 16.72
C SER A 235 2.60 -6.21 17.62
N GLU A 236 1.61 -6.37 18.49
CA GLU A 236 1.52 -7.53 19.39
C GLU A 236 0.99 -8.81 18.68
N GLY A 237 1.16 -8.92 17.34
CA GLY A 237 0.96 -10.18 16.60
C GLY A 237 -0.50 -10.55 16.27
N ASN A 238 -1.44 -9.62 16.37
CA ASN A 238 -2.86 -9.89 16.11
C ASN A 238 -3.55 -8.86 15.19
N THR A 239 -2.78 -8.03 14.51
CA THR A 239 -3.36 -7.01 13.63
C THR A 239 -3.76 -7.59 12.28
N ILE A 240 -4.70 -6.96 11.60
CA ILE A 240 -5.14 -7.36 10.26
C ILE A 240 -4.00 -7.29 9.24
N LEU A 241 -3.03 -6.38 9.44
CA LEU A 241 -1.86 -6.23 8.58
C LEU A 241 -0.90 -7.42 8.69
N GLU A 242 -0.76 -8.01 9.87
CA GLU A 242 0.13 -9.15 10.11
C GLU A 242 -0.50 -10.52 9.78
N GLN A 243 -1.80 -10.54 9.48
CA GLN A 243 -2.46 -11.78 9.04
C GLN A 243 -2.20 -12.04 7.55
N PRO A 244 -2.07 -13.31 7.15
CA PRO A 244 -2.02 -13.64 5.73
C PRO A 244 -3.35 -13.27 5.07
N ASN A 245 -3.29 -12.91 3.79
CA ASN A 245 -4.49 -12.65 3.02
C ASN A 245 -5.31 -13.94 2.76
N MET A 246 -6.42 -13.80 2.04
CA MET A 246 -7.30 -14.92 1.69
C MET A 246 -6.65 -16.05 0.87
N LEU A 247 -5.48 -15.84 0.31
CA LEU A 247 -4.69 -16.87 -0.38
C LEU A 247 -3.58 -17.46 0.51
N GLY A 248 -3.45 -17.01 1.75
CA GLY A 248 -2.43 -17.45 2.69
C GLY A 248 -1.08 -16.76 2.53
N LEU A 249 -1.05 -15.60 1.89
CA LEU A 249 0.17 -14.83 1.59
C LEU A 249 0.30 -13.61 2.52
N PHE A 250 1.52 -13.35 2.98
CA PHE A 250 1.90 -12.09 3.61
C PHE A 250 2.33 -11.13 2.50
N ILE A 251 1.46 -10.22 2.10
CA ILE A 251 1.60 -9.34 0.93
C ILE A 251 0.94 -7.99 1.21
N ALA A 252 1.53 -6.88 0.76
CA ALA A 252 1.02 -5.52 0.99
C ALA A 252 0.62 -5.27 2.46
N TYR A 253 1.49 -5.56 3.41
CA TYR A 253 1.23 -5.42 4.85
C TYR A 253 2.16 -4.44 5.56
N ASP A 254 3.17 -3.93 4.85
CA ASP A 254 4.22 -3.08 5.38
C ASP A 254 4.60 -2.04 4.32
N SER A 255 4.32 -0.77 4.57
CA SER A 255 4.60 0.33 3.62
C SER A 255 6.09 0.55 3.36
N TYR A 256 6.98 0.03 4.21
CA TYR A 256 8.42 0.07 3.98
C TYR A 256 8.89 -0.96 2.95
N LYS A 257 8.11 -1.99 2.67
CA LYS A 257 8.45 -3.06 1.73
C LYS A 257 8.01 -2.72 0.31
N ASN A 258 8.99 -2.39 -0.53
CA ASN A 258 8.80 -2.27 -1.97
C ASN A 258 9.00 -3.62 -2.64
N GLU A 259 7.93 -4.26 -3.12
CA GLU A 259 8.03 -5.57 -3.75
C GLU A 259 8.30 -5.44 -5.25
N ILE A 260 9.47 -5.94 -5.65
CA ILE A 260 9.91 -6.00 -7.06
C ILE A 260 9.10 -7.08 -7.77
N ILE A 261 8.52 -6.71 -8.89
CA ILE A 261 7.77 -7.59 -9.79
C ILE A 261 8.48 -7.70 -11.15
N ASP A 262 7.93 -8.46 -12.06
CA ASP A 262 8.41 -8.54 -13.45
C ASP A 262 8.08 -7.27 -14.25
N ASN A 263 8.57 -6.13 -13.77
CA ASN A 263 8.42 -4.81 -14.37
C ASN A 263 9.62 -3.93 -14.01
N ILE A 264 10.05 -3.09 -14.94
CA ILE A 264 11.21 -2.21 -14.77
C ILE A 264 10.83 -0.74 -14.50
N SER A 265 9.55 -0.40 -14.54
CA SER A 265 9.08 0.98 -14.40
C SER A 265 8.51 1.29 -13.02
N TYR A 266 8.05 0.29 -12.28
CA TYR A 266 7.45 0.44 -10.95
C TYR A 266 7.54 -0.86 -10.13
N THR A 267 7.39 -0.70 -8.82
CA THR A 267 7.25 -1.77 -7.84
C THR A 267 5.84 -1.79 -7.27
N LYS A 268 5.53 -2.74 -6.40
CA LYS A 268 4.21 -2.92 -5.77
C LYS A 268 4.35 -2.95 -4.24
N GLY A 269 3.24 -2.77 -3.55
CA GLY A 269 3.22 -2.77 -2.09
C GLY A 269 3.67 -1.43 -1.51
N GLY A 270 4.71 -1.33 -0.72
CA GLY A 270 5.13 -0.10 -0.06
C GLY A 270 5.79 0.95 -0.96
N ASP A 271 5.99 2.14 -0.42
CA ASP A 271 6.73 3.26 -0.98
C ASP A 271 8.11 3.47 -0.31
N GLY A 272 8.53 2.52 0.53
CA GLY A 272 9.73 2.63 1.36
C GLY A 272 9.52 3.46 2.62
N GLY A 273 8.28 3.67 3.03
CA GLY A 273 7.88 4.47 4.19
C GLY A 273 7.89 5.98 3.93
N CYS A 274 7.99 6.41 2.66
CA CYS A 274 8.06 7.84 2.32
C CYS A 274 6.82 8.60 2.79
N SER A 275 5.62 8.13 2.49
CA SER A 275 4.37 8.79 2.89
C SER A 275 4.17 8.77 4.41
N LEU A 276 4.61 7.72 5.10
CA LEU A 276 4.47 7.62 6.55
C LEU A 276 5.48 8.50 7.30
N CYS A 277 6.76 8.48 6.88
CA CYS A 277 7.83 9.24 7.52
C CYS A 277 7.97 10.66 6.96
N GLY A 278 7.45 10.94 5.77
CA GLY A 278 7.55 12.23 5.08
C GLY A 278 6.58 13.30 5.57
N GLY A 279 5.66 12.94 6.47
CA GLY A 279 4.70 13.90 7.03
C GLY A 279 3.38 14.00 6.25
N ASP A 280 3.18 13.20 5.19
CA ASP A 280 1.92 13.22 4.45
C ASP A 280 0.77 12.53 5.21
N GLY A 281 1.10 11.83 6.31
CA GLY A 281 0.13 11.17 7.18
C GLY A 281 -0.35 9.81 6.67
N ALA A 282 -1.09 9.10 7.54
CA ALA A 282 -1.49 7.73 7.30
C ALA A 282 -2.45 7.58 6.10
N ILE A 283 -3.27 8.59 5.81
CA ILE A 283 -4.20 8.57 4.68
C ILE A 283 -3.45 8.43 3.35
N TYR A 284 -2.33 9.13 3.18
CA TYR A 284 -1.55 9.07 1.94
C TYR A 284 -0.73 7.78 1.80
N VAL A 285 -0.48 7.08 2.91
CA VAL A 285 0.17 5.76 2.86
C VAL A 285 -0.81 4.63 2.50
N LEU A 286 -2.12 4.85 2.67
CA LEU A 286 -3.16 3.84 2.39
C LEU A 286 -3.07 3.23 0.99
N PRO A 287 -2.78 3.99 -0.10
CA PRO A 287 -2.63 3.41 -1.42
C PRO A 287 -1.61 2.27 -1.48
N CYS A 288 -0.52 2.32 -0.68
CA CYS A 288 0.51 1.29 -0.60
C CYS A 288 -0.02 -0.08 -0.17
N TYR A 289 -1.12 -0.11 0.58
CA TYR A 289 -1.77 -1.34 1.05
C TYR A 289 -2.81 -1.90 0.08
N THR A 290 -3.06 -1.19 -1.03
CA THR A 290 -3.97 -1.70 -2.07
C THR A 290 -3.27 -2.69 -2.98
N ALA A 291 -4.04 -3.58 -3.62
CA ALA A 291 -3.49 -4.45 -4.66
C ALA A 291 -3.04 -3.68 -5.90
N PHE A 292 -3.53 -2.47 -6.09
CA PHE A 292 -3.44 -1.74 -7.36
C PHE A 292 -2.36 -0.67 -7.38
N TYR A 293 -1.74 -0.36 -6.26
CA TYR A 293 -0.68 0.65 -6.12
C TYR A 293 0.54 0.34 -7.01
N ARG A 294 1.09 1.39 -7.60
CA ARG A 294 2.35 1.40 -8.37
C ARG A 294 3.28 2.43 -7.77
N GLU A 295 4.41 2.01 -7.26
CA GLU A 295 5.46 2.94 -6.85
C GLU A 295 6.44 3.16 -8.01
N PRO A 296 6.50 4.36 -8.61
CA PRO A 296 7.37 4.64 -9.75
C PRO A 296 8.85 4.46 -9.42
N ALA A 297 9.58 3.81 -10.33
CA ALA A 297 11.02 3.57 -10.16
C ALA A 297 11.88 4.82 -10.35
N ASP A 298 11.39 5.80 -11.11
CA ASP A 298 12.10 7.03 -11.46
C ASP A 298 12.30 8.00 -10.29
N LYS A 299 11.50 7.89 -9.25
CA LYS A 299 11.68 8.66 -8.00
C LYS A 299 12.96 8.31 -7.24
N ARG A 300 13.71 7.28 -7.64
CA ARG A 300 14.81 6.70 -6.88
C ARG A 300 16.13 6.73 -7.63
N HIS A 301 16.74 7.89 -7.70
CA HIS A 301 18.04 8.11 -8.35
C HIS A 301 19.24 7.43 -7.65
N LEU A 302 19.03 6.82 -6.47
CA LEU A 302 20.10 6.31 -5.61
C LEU A 302 20.26 4.78 -5.62
N GLY A 303 19.57 4.09 -6.54
CA GLY A 303 19.53 2.62 -6.55
C GLY A 303 18.53 2.03 -5.55
N LEU A 304 18.51 0.71 -5.45
CA LEU A 304 17.57 -0.05 -4.66
C LEU A 304 18.28 -0.58 -3.40
N SER A 305 17.96 0.00 -2.25
CA SER A 305 18.50 -0.49 -0.98
C SER A 305 17.84 -1.81 -0.57
N LYS A 306 18.64 -2.78 -0.21
CA LYS A 306 18.20 -4.07 0.33
C LYS A 306 17.35 -3.95 1.62
N ASN A 307 17.36 -2.80 2.28
CA ASN A 307 16.58 -2.59 3.49
C ASN A 307 15.10 -2.30 3.23
N TYR A 308 14.78 -1.89 1.99
CA TYR A 308 13.41 -1.49 1.59
C TYR A 308 12.87 -2.31 0.43
N PHE A 309 13.75 -2.87 -0.42
CA PHE A 309 13.34 -3.64 -1.58
C PHE A 309 13.32 -5.13 -1.29
N CYS A 310 12.19 -5.73 -1.59
CA CYS A 310 11.97 -7.15 -1.44
C CYS A 310 11.40 -7.74 -2.74
N TYR A 311 11.33 -9.05 -2.82
CA TYR A 311 10.77 -9.77 -3.96
C TYR A 311 10.14 -11.08 -3.51
N ARG A 312 9.23 -11.61 -4.31
CA ARG A 312 8.55 -12.88 -4.10
C ARG A 312 8.86 -13.82 -5.25
N ARG A 313 9.31 -15.02 -4.95
CA ARG A 313 9.54 -16.05 -5.95
C ARG A 313 8.22 -16.76 -6.27
N ILE A 314 7.98 -16.95 -7.56
CA ILE A 314 6.88 -17.78 -8.04
C ILE A 314 7.37 -18.82 -9.05
N ILE A 315 6.58 -19.88 -9.21
CA ILE A 315 6.70 -20.82 -10.34
C ILE A 315 5.33 -20.95 -10.97
N ARG A 316 5.25 -20.64 -12.27
CA ARG A 316 4.05 -20.89 -13.06
C ARG A 316 3.99 -22.36 -13.40
N LEU A 317 2.89 -23.02 -13.03
CA LEU A 317 2.71 -24.43 -13.35
C LEU A 317 2.26 -24.61 -14.81
N PRO A 318 2.81 -25.60 -15.53
CA PRO A 318 2.33 -25.93 -16.87
C PRO A 318 0.83 -26.25 -16.85
N GLN A 319 0.10 -25.83 -17.88
CA GLN A 319 -1.32 -26.14 -18.03
C GLN A 319 -1.54 -27.60 -18.40
#